data_3c7bdc1d9b625d72673f34dc6158257a
#
_entry.id   3c7bdc1d9b625d72673f34dc6158257a
#
_cell.length_a   1.000
_cell.length_b   1.000
_cell.length_c   1.000
_cell.angle_alpha   90.00
_cell.angle_beta   90.00
_cell.angle_gamma   90.00
#
_symmetry.space_group_name_H-M   'P 1'
#
loop_
_entity.id
_entity.type
_entity.pdbx_description
1 polymer ?
#
loop_
_entity_poly.entity_id
_entity_poly.type
_entity_poly.pdbx_seq_one_letter_code
_entity_poly.pdbx_strand_id
1 'polypeptide(L)'
;MPSPAPTPHPNPGSNPSTSARAQAAGRRRLNTMIWLVVGAFFVWMQWPMLKGSFYRATGAAAPVSIEWRTDLDAALAESRATGRLVLVDFSADWCPPCVVMQHDTWPDAGVRALVAQSYVPVLVDPDRDAATSDRYGIDAIPAVLILDGAGQVVARAGYLPASGMKRFLTERR
;
A
#
# COMPACT_ATOMS: atom_id res chain seq x y z
N MET A 1 -85.20 -14.17 17.02
CA MET A 1 -83.90 -13.56 17.16
C MET A 1 -82.83 -14.61 16.90
N PRO A 2 -81.97 -14.51 15.84
CA PRO A 2 -80.94 -15.51 15.58
C PRO A 2 -79.72 -15.23 16.49
N SER A 3 -79.17 -16.34 17.05
CA SER A 3 -77.95 -16.35 17.86
C SER A 3 -76.75 -15.83 17.08
N PRO A 4 -75.80 -15.06 17.71
CA PRO A 4 -74.61 -14.65 17.06
C PRO A 4 -73.62 -15.82 16.87
N ALA A 5 -72.98 -15.86 15.71
CA ALA A 5 -72.01 -16.87 15.35
C ALA A 5 -70.70 -16.75 16.24
N PRO A 6 -70.09 -17.87 16.58
CA PRO A 6 -68.87 -17.86 17.41
C PRO A 6 -67.69 -17.19 16.67
N THR A 7 -67.02 -16.30 17.36
CA THR A 7 -65.80 -15.67 16.89
C THR A 7 -64.67 -16.71 16.78
N PRO A 8 -63.87 -16.70 15.71
CA PRO A 8 -62.73 -17.62 15.60
C PRO A 8 -61.62 -17.26 16.61
N HIS A 9 -61.32 -18.18 17.51
CA HIS A 9 -60.20 -18.06 18.44
C HIS A 9 -58.87 -18.10 17.65
N PRO A 10 -57.88 -17.22 17.94
CA PRO A 10 -56.57 -17.32 17.34
C PRO A 10 -55.89 -18.61 17.79
N ASN A 11 -55.37 -19.37 16.82
CA ASN A 11 -54.68 -20.64 17.05
C ASN A 11 -53.30 -20.36 17.68
N PRO A 12 -52.99 -20.75 18.94
CA PRO A 12 -51.75 -20.46 19.63
C PRO A 12 -50.59 -21.42 19.29
N GLY A 13 -50.55 -22.00 18.07
CA GLY A 13 -49.67 -23.10 17.76
C GLY A 13 -48.83 -23.02 16.48
N SER A 14 -48.60 -21.85 15.90
CA SER A 14 -47.64 -21.75 14.79
C SER A 14 -46.22 -21.53 15.28
N ASN A 15 -45.63 -22.58 15.85
CA ASN A 15 -44.18 -22.63 16.04
C ASN A 15 -43.52 -22.58 14.65
N PRO A 16 -42.57 -21.66 14.41
CA PRO A 16 -41.87 -21.61 13.12
C PRO A 16 -41.20 -22.96 12.89
N SER A 17 -41.53 -23.58 11.73
CA SER A 17 -41.05 -24.91 11.37
C SER A 17 -39.57 -25.03 11.55
N THR A 18 -39.07 -26.18 11.98
CA THR A 18 -37.67 -26.48 12.21
C THR A 18 -36.80 -26.08 11.02
N SER A 19 -37.35 -26.15 9.81
CA SER A 19 -36.72 -25.71 8.56
C SER A 19 -36.48 -24.19 8.48
N ALA A 20 -37.39 -23.35 8.97
CA ALA A 20 -37.22 -21.90 9.00
C ALA A 20 -36.12 -21.46 9.99
N ARG A 21 -36.02 -22.15 11.13
CA ARG A 21 -34.95 -21.91 12.10
C ARG A 21 -33.56 -22.33 11.57
N ALA A 22 -33.49 -23.46 10.85
CA ALA A 22 -32.26 -23.92 10.22
C ALA A 22 -31.79 -22.98 9.09
N GLN A 23 -32.72 -22.47 8.28
CA GLN A 23 -32.42 -21.48 7.22
C GLN A 23 -31.98 -20.12 7.80
N ALA A 24 -32.60 -19.67 8.89
CA ALA A 24 -32.20 -18.44 9.57
C ALA A 24 -30.80 -18.56 10.21
N ALA A 25 -30.47 -19.72 10.78
CA ALA A 25 -29.16 -20.02 11.33
C ALA A 25 -28.09 -20.08 10.23
N GLY A 26 -28.38 -20.68 9.08
CA GLY A 26 -27.50 -20.71 7.91
C GLY A 26 -27.20 -19.32 7.36
N ARG A 27 -28.23 -18.48 7.21
CA ARG A 27 -28.08 -17.07 6.78
C ARG A 27 -27.23 -16.24 7.76
N ARG A 28 -27.39 -16.42 9.06
CA ARG A 28 -26.58 -15.72 10.07
C ARG A 28 -25.10 -16.12 9.99
N ARG A 29 -24.81 -17.42 9.84
CA ARG A 29 -23.43 -17.90 9.69
C ARG A 29 -22.79 -17.39 8.42
N LEU A 30 -23.50 -17.39 7.29
CA LEU A 30 -23.00 -16.85 6.02
C LEU A 30 -22.72 -15.36 6.11
N ASN A 31 -23.63 -14.57 6.69
CA ASN A 31 -23.42 -13.14 6.93
C ASN A 31 -22.21 -12.88 7.83
N THR A 32 -22.07 -13.63 8.91
CA THR A 32 -20.90 -13.50 9.81
C THR A 32 -19.59 -13.79 9.06
N MET A 33 -19.55 -14.86 8.26
CA MET A 33 -18.38 -15.17 7.45
C MET A 33 -18.05 -14.07 6.43
N ILE A 34 -19.06 -13.52 5.75
CA ILE A 34 -18.89 -12.41 4.81
C ILE A 34 -18.27 -11.19 5.52
N TRP A 35 -18.81 -10.82 6.68
CA TRP A 35 -18.28 -9.68 7.44
C TRP A 35 -16.86 -9.92 7.98
N LEU A 36 -16.53 -11.17 8.35
CA LEU A 36 -15.16 -11.52 8.75
C LEU A 36 -14.19 -11.42 7.57
N VAL A 37 -14.58 -11.90 6.39
CA VAL A 37 -13.75 -11.78 5.17
C VAL A 37 -13.58 -10.32 4.75
N VAL A 38 -14.66 -9.54 4.76
CA VAL A 38 -14.60 -8.09 4.45
C VAL A 38 -13.73 -7.37 5.46
N GLY A 39 -13.87 -7.66 6.76
CA GLY A 39 -13.03 -7.08 7.80
C GLY A 39 -11.55 -7.45 7.65
N ALA A 40 -11.26 -8.73 7.39
CA ALA A 40 -9.89 -9.19 7.15
C ALA A 40 -9.28 -8.54 5.90
N PHE A 41 -10.06 -8.41 4.82
CA PHE A 41 -9.64 -7.72 3.60
C PHE A 41 -9.34 -6.23 3.87
N PHE A 42 -10.20 -5.57 4.64
CA PHE A 42 -9.98 -4.17 5.01
C PHE A 42 -8.71 -3.99 5.86
N VAL A 43 -8.48 -4.85 6.85
CA VAL A 43 -7.24 -4.85 7.65
C VAL A 43 -6.03 -5.11 6.78
N TRP A 44 -6.12 -6.06 5.84
CA TRP A 44 -5.03 -6.35 4.92
C TRP A 44 -4.70 -5.15 4.01
N MET A 45 -5.73 -4.45 3.51
CA MET A 45 -5.55 -3.24 2.71
C MET A 45 -4.90 -2.09 3.50
N GLN A 46 -5.17 -1.98 4.80
CA GLN A 46 -4.60 -0.97 5.69
C GLN A 46 -3.25 -1.38 6.32
N TRP A 47 -2.78 -2.60 6.02
CA TRP A 47 -1.58 -3.15 6.65
C TRP A 47 -0.34 -2.25 6.55
N PRO A 48 0.01 -1.62 5.40
CA PRO A 48 1.15 -0.73 5.30
C PRO A 48 1.02 0.51 6.21
N MET A 49 -0.18 1.07 6.33
CA MET A 49 -0.44 2.22 7.21
C MET A 49 -0.21 1.86 8.69
N LEU A 50 -0.76 0.72 9.13
CA LEU A 50 -0.63 0.24 10.51
C LEU A 50 0.83 -0.06 10.84
N LYS A 51 1.54 -0.74 9.94
CA LYS A 51 2.93 -1.12 10.11
C LYS A 51 3.86 0.10 10.14
N GLY A 52 3.67 1.05 9.25
CA GLY A 52 4.45 2.30 9.23
C GLY A 52 4.21 3.15 10.48
N SER A 53 2.97 3.23 10.95
CA SER A 53 2.65 3.91 12.22
C SER A 53 3.31 3.22 13.43
N PHE A 54 3.38 1.88 13.43
CA PHE A 54 4.07 1.12 14.46
C PHE A 54 5.59 1.41 14.48
N TYR A 55 6.27 1.39 13.32
CA TYR A 55 7.69 1.71 13.24
C TYR A 55 7.97 3.14 13.74
N ARG A 56 7.15 4.11 13.36
CA ARG A 56 7.28 5.48 13.86
C ARG A 56 7.08 5.57 15.38
N ALA A 57 6.06 4.91 15.92
CA ALA A 57 5.75 4.94 17.36
C ALA A 57 6.83 4.26 18.22
N THR A 58 7.49 3.22 17.71
CA THR A 58 8.56 2.50 18.42
C THR A 58 9.93 3.13 18.27
N GLY A 59 10.09 4.11 17.35
CA GLY A 59 11.40 4.71 17.04
C GLY A 59 12.40 3.69 16.47
N ALA A 60 11.92 2.59 15.89
CA ALA A 60 12.78 1.57 15.31
C ALA A 60 13.64 2.19 14.21
N ALA A 61 14.97 2.11 14.34
CA ALA A 61 15.87 2.58 13.30
C ALA A 61 15.72 1.71 12.04
N ALA A 62 15.69 2.36 10.88
CA ALA A 62 15.70 1.63 9.62
C ALA A 62 17.03 0.87 9.48
N PRO A 63 17.03 -0.38 9.01
CA PRO A 63 18.26 -1.10 8.75
C PRO A 63 19.06 -0.44 7.63
N VAL A 64 20.36 -0.81 7.51
CA VAL A 64 21.24 -0.31 6.43
C VAL A 64 20.55 -0.50 5.09
N SER A 65 20.38 0.59 4.37
CA SER A 65 19.69 0.63 3.10
C SER A 65 20.59 1.18 1.97
N ILE A 66 20.01 1.80 0.99
CA ILE A 66 20.68 2.44 -0.15
C ILE A 66 21.35 3.73 0.31
N GLU A 67 22.53 4.04 -0.23
CA GLU A 67 23.17 5.35 -0.07
C GLU A 67 22.49 6.37 -1.00
N TRP A 68 21.51 7.04 -0.45
CA TRP A 68 20.72 8.02 -1.17
C TRP A 68 21.46 9.33 -1.34
N ARG A 69 21.38 9.89 -2.55
CA ARG A 69 21.76 11.28 -2.85
C ARG A 69 20.55 12.18 -2.65
N THR A 70 20.83 13.48 -2.52
CA THR A 70 19.79 14.52 -2.39
C THR A 70 19.81 15.52 -3.54
N ASP A 71 20.84 15.47 -4.40
CA ASP A 71 20.98 16.37 -5.55
C ASP A 71 20.61 15.61 -6.83
N LEU A 72 19.43 15.95 -7.36
CA LEU A 72 18.90 15.33 -8.57
C LEU A 72 19.69 15.76 -9.82
N ASP A 73 20.13 17.02 -9.90
CA ASP A 73 20.84 17.50 -11.08
C ASP A 73 22.24 16.87 -11.18
N ALA A 74 22.93 16.69 -10.06
CA ALA A 74 24.16 15.92 -9.99
C ALA A 74 23.95 14.44 -10.38
N ALA A 75 22.86 13.82 -9.92
CA ALA A 75 22.52 12.45 -10.29
C ALA A 75 22.20 12.29 -11.79
N LEU A 76 21.51 13.25 -12.39
CA LEU A 76 21.25 13.29 -13.84
C LEU A 76 22.56 13.48 -14.65
N ALA A 77 23.50 14.31 -14.14
CA ALA A 77 24.81 14.46 -14.77
C ALA A 77 25.59 13.14 -14.75
N GLU A 78 25.59 12.41 -13.61
CA GLU A 78 26.21 11.10 -13.51
C GLU A 78 25.53 10.06 -14.41
N SER A 79 24.19 10.09 -14.47
CA SER A 79 23.41 9.22 -15.37
C SER A 79 23.86 9.38 -16.83
N ARG A 80 24.02 10.61 -17.30
CA ARG A 80 24.55 10.91 -18.65
C ARG A 80 25.96 10.37 -18.88
N ALA A 81 26.80 10.46 -17.85
CA ALA A 81 28.20 10.04 -17.95
C ALA A 81 28.37 8.52 -17.92
N THR A 82 27.51 7.81 -17.17
CA THR A 82 27.64 6.37 -16.90
C THR A 82 26.67 5.50 -17.69
N GLY A 83 25.63 6.06 -18.26
CA GLY A 83 24.50 5.32 -18.89
C GLY A 83 23.54 4.67 -17.89
N ARG A 84 23.74 4.87 -16.56
CA ARG A 84 22.85 4.38 -15.52
C ARG A 84 21.59 5.24 -15.46
N LEU A 85 20.45 4.63 -15.18
CA LEU A 85 19.21 5.38 -14.95
C LEU A 85 19.21 6.03 -13.56
N VAL A 86 18.39 7.07 -13.35
CA VAL A 86 18.21 7.67 -12.02
C VAL A 86 16.97 7.05 -11.39
N LEU A 87 17.13 6.56 -10.16
CA LEU A 87 16.02 6.08 -9.32
C LEU A 87 15.70 7.16 -8.30
N VAL A 88 14.51 7.76 -8.37
CA VAL A 88 14.08 8.80 -7.44
C VAL A 88 13.01 8.23 -6.52
N ASP A 89 13.23 8.31 -5.20
CA ASP A 89 12.23 8.00 -4.17
C ASP A 89 11.72 9.30 -3.54
N PHE A 90 10.45 9.62 -3.78
CA PHE A 90 9.76 10.73 -3.10
C PHE A 90 9.14 10.20 -1.82
N SER A 91 9.67 10.64 -0.69
CA SER A 91 9.41 10.05 0.62
C SER A 91 9.53 11.10 1.72
N ALA A 92 8.76 10.92 2.81
CA ALA A 92 8.84 11.76 4.01
C ALA A 92 8.67 10.92 5.27
N ASP A 93 9.24 11.39 6.39
CA ASP A 93 9.22 10.66 7.67
C ASP A 93 7.83 10.55 8.29
N TRP A 94 6.93 11.48 7.97
CA TRP A 94 5.54 11.45 8.43
C TRP A 94 4.65 10.47 7.65
N CYS A 95 5.09 9.95 6.52
CA CYS A 95 4.32 9.10 5.61
C CYS A 95 4.44 7.62 6.02
N PRO A 96 3.41 6.97 6.61
CA PRO A 96 3.52 5.61 7.10
C PRO A 96 3.94 4.57 6.04
N PRO A 97 3.39 4.55 4.81
CA PRO A 97 3.85 3.59 3.78
C PRO A 97 5.28 3.87 3.30
N CYS A 98 5.76 5.13 3.35
CA CYS A 98 7.16 5.46 3.05
C CYS A 98 8.09 4.83 4.09
N VAL A 99 7.74 4.95 5.38
CA VAL A 99 8.49 4.33 6.48
C VAL A 99 8.53 2.80 6.34
N VAL A 100 7.44 2.17 5.90
CA VAL A 100 7.45 0.73 5.60
C VAL A 100 8.45 0.40 4.49
N MET A 101 8.53 1.19 3.43
CA MET A 101 9.53 0.97 2.37
C MET A 101 10.96 1.14 2.88
N GLN A 102 11.21 2.11 3.76
CA GLN A 102 12.53 2.31 4.40
C GLN A 102 12.95 1.10 5.24
N HIS A 103 12.01 0.41 5.89
CA HIS A 103 12.30 -0.73 6.75
C HIS A 103 12.31 -2.08 6.02
N ASP A 104 11.47 -2.27 5.02
CA ASP A 104 11.19 -3.59 4.45
C ASP A 104 11.60 -3.71 2.97
N THR A 105 11.59 -2.61 2.20
CA THR A 105 11.82 -2.66 0.74
C THR A 105 13.26 -2.29 0.39
N TRP A 106 13.70 -1.11 0.79
CA TRP A 106 15.04 -0.63 0.44
C TRP A 106 16.18 -1.42 1.07
N PRO A 107 16.07 -2.00 2.29
CA PRO A 107 17.10 -2.86 2.87
C PRO A 107 17.19 -4.27 2.27
N ASP A 108 16.22 -4.71 1.46
CA ASP A 108 16.27 -6.03 0.80
C ASP A 108 17.55 -6.17 -0.04
N ALA A 109 18.29 -7.25 0.16
CA ALA A 109 19.60 -7.45 -0.48
C ALA A 109 19.50 -7.46 -2.02
N GLY A 110 18.41 -8.03 -2.57
CA GLY A 110 18.18 -8.06 -4.02
C GLY A 110 17.84 -6.67 -4.58
N VAL A 111 17.05 -5.86 -3.85
CA VAL A 111 16.76 -4.47 -4.23
C VAL A 111 18.05 -3.66 -4.24
N ARG A 112 18.84 -3.73 -3.16
CA ARG A 112 20.13 -3.01 -3.06
C ARG A 112 21.10 -3.39 -4.19
N ALA A 113 21.21 -4.67 -4.50
CA ALA A 113 22.07 -5.14 -5.58
C ALA A 113 21.65 -4.58 -6.95
N LEU A 114 20.34 -4.57 -7.25
CA LEU A 114 19.81 -3.99 -8.48
C LEU A 114 20.07 -2.48 -8.58
N VAL A 115 19.82 -1.76 -7.48
CA VAL A 115 20.07 -0.31 -7.45
C VAL A 115 21.55 0.00 -7.64
N ALA A 116 22.43 -0.66 -6.89
CA ALA A 116 23.87 -0.46 -7.00
C ALA A 116 24.40 -0.72 -8.42
N GLN A 117 23.85 -1.73 -9.11
CA GLN A 117 24.30 -2.13 -10.44
C GLN A 117 23.83 -1.17 -11.54
N SER A 118 22.59 -0.69 -11.48
CA SER A 118 21.91 -0.09 -12.66
C SER A 118 21.39 1.31 -12.46
N TYR A 119 21.38 1.82 -11.22
CA TYR A 119 20.73 3.09 -10.92
C TYR A 119 21.63 4.06 -10.14
N VAL A 120 21.37 5.34 -10.30
CA VAL A 120 21.86 6.43 -9.43
C VAL A 120 20.70 6.80 -8.50
N PRO A 121 20.73 6.43 -7.20
CA PRO A 121 19.60 6.62 -6.30
C PRO A 121 19.54 8.04 -5.74
N VAL A 122 18.35 8.66 -5.76
CA VAL A 122 18.06 9.99 -5.22
C VAL A 122 16.84 9.90 -4.31
N LEU A 123 16.94 10.48 -3.12
CA LEU A 123 15.82 10.66 -2.19
C LEU A 123 15.38 12.12 -2.23
N VAL A 124 14.09 12.35 -2.46
CA VAL A 124 13.47 13.68 -2.45
C VAL A 124 12.42 13.72 -1.35
N ASP A 125 12.58 14.67 -0.44
CA ASP A 125 11.54 14.99 0.53
C ASP A 125 10.69 16.14 -0.04
N PRO A 126 9.39 15.92 -0.35
CA PRO A 126 8.53 16.94 -0.95
C PRO A 126 8.36 18.20 -0.10
N ASP A 127 8.51 18.08 1.23
CA ASP A 127 8.40 19.23 2.12
C ASP A 127 9.65 20.13 2.06
N ARG A 128 10.79 19.58 1.60
CA ARG A 128 12.06 20.28 1.48
C ARG A 128 12.37 20.70 0.05
N ASP A 129 11.88 19.95 -0.92
CA ASP A 129 12.09 20.21 -2.35
C ASP A 129 10.75 20.11 -3.12
N ALA A 130 9.90 21.10 -2.86
CA ALA A 130 8.62 21.24 -3.56
C ALA A 130 8.82 21.45 -5.07
N ALA A 131 9.87 22.15 -5.49
CA ALA A 131 10.11 22.44 -6.89
C ALA A 131 10.35 21.17 -7.72
N THR A 132 11.14 20.23 -7.19
CA THR A 132 11.33 18.91 -7.83
C THR A 132 10.02 18.11 -7.82
N SER A 133 9.25 18.16 -6.75
CA SER A 133 7.96 17.48 -6.66
C SER A 133 6.97 18.00 -7.69
N ASP A 134 6.85 19.32 -7.83
CA ASP A 134 6.00 19.99 -8.82
C ASP A 134 6.45 19.65 -10.26
N ARG A 135 7.77 19.69 -10.52
CA ARG A 135 8.35 19.34 -11.83
C ARG A 135 7.93 17.97 -12.31
N TYR A 136 7.82 16.97 -11.41
CA TYR A 136 7.44 15.61 -11.76
C TYR A 136 5.97 15.28 -11.46
N GLY A 137 5.17 16.24 -11.03
CA GLY A 137 3.74 16.08 -10.72
C GLY A 137 3.53 15.05 -9.62
N ILE A 138 4.19 15.24 -8.47
CA ILE A 138 4.07 14.35 -7.31
C ILE A 138 2.98 14.88 -6.40
N ASP A 139 1.78 14.33 -6.53
CA ASP A 139 0.60 14.69 -5.74
C ASP A 139 0.42 13.80 -4.49
N ALA A 140 1.12 12.67 -4.44
CA ALA A 140 1.04 11.72 -3.33
C ALA A 140 2.35 10.93 -3.17
N ILE A 141 2.68 10.58 -1.92
CA ILE A 141 3.84 9.75 -1.57
C ILE A 141 3.42 8.46 -0.84
N PRO A 142 4.21 7.37 -0.96
CA PRO A 142 5.48 7.27 -1.68
C PRO A 142 5.27 7.29 -3.21
N ALA A 143 6.21 7.93 -3.90
CA ALA A 143 6.28 7.87 -5.36
C ALA A 143 7.71 7.54 -5.79
N VAL A 144 7.85 6.51 -6.61
CA VAL A 144 9.14 6.05 -7.12
C VAL A 144 9.19 6.30 -8.62
N LEU A 145 10.17 7.06 -9.07
CA LEU A 145 10.39 7.31 -10.49
C LEU A 145 11.69 6.67 -10.96
N ILE A 146 11.69 6.23 -12.21
CA ILE A 146 12.90 5.94 -12.97
C ILE A 146 13.02 7.00 -14.05
N LEU A 147 14.16 7.72 -14.08
CA LEU A 147 14.45 8.74 -15.07
C LEU A 147 15.61 8.31 -15.94
N ASP A 148 15.60 8.76 -17.20
CA ASP A 148 16.77 8.72 -18.07
C ASP A 148 17.73 9.89 -17.77
N GLY A 149 18.87 9.92 -18.45
CA GLY A 149 19.87 10.99 -18.29
C GLY A 149 19.40 12.37 -18.76
N ALA A 150 18.29 12.46 -19.52
CA ALA A 150 17.67 13.73 -19.89
C ALA A 150 16.63 14.18 -18.83
N GLY A 151 16.39 13.38 -17.79
CA GLY A 151 15.40 13.66 -16.77
C GLY A 151 13.98 13.33 -17.18
N GLN A 152 13.79 12.54 -18.25
CA GLN A 152 12.49 12.08 -18.66
C GLN A 152 12.04 10.86 -17.85
N VAL A 153 10.75 10.82 -17.49
CA VAL A 153 10.19 9.70 -16.72
C VAL A 153 10.05 8.47 -17.61
N VAL A 154 10.85 7.44 -17.31
CA VAL A 154 10.81 6.11 -17.95
C VAL A 154 9.74 5.23 -17.32
N ALA A 155 9.61 5.29 -15.98
CA ALA A 155 8.62 4.53 -15.23
C ALA A 155 8.25 5.23 -13.94
N ARG A 156 7.02 4.91 -13.44
CA ARG A 156 6.49 5.42 -12.17
C ARG A 156 5.83 4.29 -11.39
N ALA A 157 6.01 4.29 -10.08
CA ALA A 157 5.31 3.41 -9.15
C ALA A 157 5.00 4.17 -7.85
N GLY A 158 4.04 3.66 -7.07
CA GLY A 158 3.82 4.08 -5.68
C GLY A 158 4.48 3.12 -4.71
N TYR A 159 3.77 2.80 -3.61
CA TYR A 159 4.22 1.79 -2.65
C TYR A 159 4.46 0.42 -3.32
N LEU A 160 5.65 -0.13 -3.13
CA LEU A 160 6.01 -1.49 -3.57
C LEU A 160 6.69 -2.25 -2.43
N PRO A 161 6.26 -3.49 -2.13
CA PRO A 161 7.04 -4.40 -1.30
C PRO A 161 8.30 -4.85 -2.05
N ALA A 162 9.30 -5.39 -1.34
CA ALA A 162 10.59 -5.77 -1.92
C ALA A 162 10.49 -6.64 -3.20
N SER A 163 9.55 -7.59 -3.24
CA SER A 163 9.32 -8.43 -4.43
C SER A 163 8.80 -7.64 -5.64
N GLY A 164 7.90 -6.69 -5.40
CA GLY A 164 7.39 -5.77 -6.42
C GLY A 164 8.47 -4.82 -6.92
N MET A 165 9.26 -4.25 -6.01
CA MET A 165 10.37 -3.37 -6.33
C MET A 165 11.44 -4.08 -7.17
N LYS A 166 11.83 -5.30 -6.83
CA LYS A 166 12.75 -6.10 -7.66
C LYS A 166 12.25 -6.25 -9.09
N ARG A 167 10.98 -6.57 -9.28
CA ARG A 167 10.37 -6.70 -10.62
C ARG A 167 10.39 -5.36 -11.36
N PHE A 168 9.95 -4.29 -10.72
CA PHE A 168 9.91 -2.94 -11.27
C PHE A 168 11.30 -2.48 -11.76
N LEU A 169 12.34 -2.71 -10.95
CA LEU A 169 13.72 -2.35 -11.30
C LEU A 169 14.30 -3.26 -12.41
N THR A 170 13.92 -4.54 -12.46
CA THR A 170 14.44 -5.48 -13.47
C THR A 170 13.88 -5.22 -14.87
N GLU A 171 12.62 -4.80 -14.97
CA GLU A 171 11.95 -4.53 -16.24
C GLU A 171 12.42 -3.23 -16.93
N ARG A 172 13.21 -2.39 -16.25
CA ARG A 172 13.59 -1.04 -16.68
C ARG A 172 15.10 -0.78 -16.63
N ARG A 173 15.90 -1.81 -16.92
CA ARG A 173 17.36 -1.70 -17.01
C ARG A 173 17.80 -1.16 -18.37
#